data_e98fa6cba811df491de65dd6363ff2a0
#
_entry.id   e98fa6cba811df491de65dd6363ff2a0
#
_cell.length_a   1.000
_cell.length_b   1.000
_cell.length_c   1.000
_cell.angle_alpha   90.00
_cell.angle_beta   90.00
_cell.angle_gamma   90.00
#
_symmetry.space_group_name_H-M   'P 1'
#
loop_
_entity.id
_entity.type
_entity.pdbx_description
1 polymer ?
#
loop_
_entity_poly.entity_id
_entity_poly.type
_entity_poly.pdbx_seq_one_letter_code
_entity_poly.pdbx_strand_id
1 'polypeptide(L)'
;PPLKSIADLKGFVDDMDPASLGRVIDNQLAVMVKQDPSSPVRLGDFTLTRGRLVETLEAFQKLLQKNLPQEEFNKKVSEKFMLYRVGKGKNKKVLFTGYYRPVITASPTPSARYRFPIYQMPDEDFQSVKRQGGIRLVGSNSGIKQIRQSTENWRNLTREEIDSKGALSHQGLEVAWLENELERYFLHIQGSGVLEFPDGTRQGVRYQGSNNYSYNSIGKKMIRDGVITTSQGSMQGIKKYFANNPQDTSKYLSQNKRYIFFSLSDKGAIGSGGGELV
;
A
#
# COMPACT_ATOMS: atom_id res chain seq x y z
N PRO A 1 5.81 -7.76 31.18
CA PRO A 1 6.90 -7.65 32.15
C PRO A 1 8.22 -7.51 31.40
N PRO A 2 9.22 -6.78 31.96
CA PRO A 2 10.53 -6.71 31.38
C PRO A 2 11.17 -8.10 31.29
N LEU A 3 11.99 -8.33 30.27
CA LEU A 3 12.80 -9.51 30.16
C LEU A 3 13.93 -9.42 31.20
N LYS A 4 14.14 -10.47 31.97
CA LYS A 4 15.13 -10.47 33.05
C LYS A 4 16.59 -10.45 32.53
N SER A 5 16.83 -10.91 31.30
CA SER A 5 18.16 -10.94 30.67
C SER A 5 18.06 -11.10 29.15
N ILE A 6 19.00 -10.54 28.38
CA ILE A 6 19.21 -10.87 26.96
C ILE A 6 19.61 -12.35 26.79
N ALA A 7 20.20 -12.99 27.76
CA ALA A 7 20.52 -14.42 27.75
C ALA A 7 19.28 -15.27 27.51
N ASP A 8 18.08 -14.81 27.95
CA ASP A 8 16.79 -15.45 27.65
C ASP A 8 16.38 -15.36 26.16
N LEU A 9 17.11 -14.60 25.33
CA LEU A 9 16.81 -14.31 23.93
C LEU A 9 17.91 -14.86 23.04
N LYS A 10 18.67 -15.76 23.18
CA LYS A 10 19.74 -16.22 22.24
C LYS A 10 20.50 -15.08 21.53
N GLY A 11 20.44 -13.85 22.05
CA GLY A 11 20.97 -12.63 21.48
C GLY A 11 20.09 -12.00 20.38
N PHE A 12 20.42 -10.78 19.96
CA PHE A 12 19.92 -10.17 18.73
C PHE A 12 20.86 -10.60 17.60
N VAL A 13 20.30 -11.24 16.57
CA VAL A 13 21.01 -11.54 15.32
C VAL A 13 20.25 -10.80 14.24
N ASP A 14 20.93 -9.90 13.52
CA ASP A 14 20.42 -9.24 12.34
C ASP A 14 21.08 -9.88 11.13
N ASP A 15 20.28 -10.46 10.23
CA ASP A 15 20.72 -11.04 8.97
C ASP A 15 20.64 -10.03 7.80
N MET A 16 20.25 -8.78 8.10
CA MET A 16 20.15 -7.69 7.15
C MET A 16 21.33 -6.73 7.26
N ASP A 17 21.44 -5.82 6.28
CA ASP A 17 22.42 -4.75 6.32
C ASP A 17 22.12 -3.75 7.45
N PRO A 18 23.04 -3.55 8.44
CA PRO A 18 22.85 -2.59 9.53
C PRO A 18 22.59 -1.16 9.06
N ALA A 19 23.09 -0.77 7.88
CA ALA A 19 22.85 0.55 7.30
C ALA A 19 21.37 0.75 6.92
N SER A 20 20.66 -0.32 6.56
CA SER A 20 19.22 -0.26 6.29
C SER A 20 18.42 0.08 7.54
N LEU A 21 18.77 -0.54 8.68
CA LEU A 21 18.15 -0.24 9.97
C LEU A 21 18.45 1.21 10.41
N GLY A 22 19.68 1.68 10.18
CA GLY A 22 20.05 3.07 10.43
C GLY A 22 19.16 4.06 9.68
N ARG A 23 18.95 3.86 8.38
CA ARG A 23 18.03 4.70 7.57
C ARG A 23 16.60 4.69 8.07
N VAL A 24 16.09 3.54 8.50
CA VAL A 24 14.73 3.43 9.07
C VAL A 24 14.61 4.25 10.35
N ILE A 25 15.64 4.20 11.22
CA ILE A 25 15.69 5.01 12.45
C ILE A 25 15.74 6.50 12.13
N ASP A 26 16.58 6.92 11.18
CA ASP A 26 16.66 8.33 10.73
C ASP A 26 15.31 8.86 10.27
N ASN A 27 14.61 8.10 9.42
CA ASN A 27 13.29 8.46 8.93
C ASN A 27 12.26 8.55 10.06
N GLN A 28 12.30 7.62 11.00
CA GLN A 28 11.39 7.64 12.15
C GLN A 28 11.67 8.86 13.05
N LEU A 29 12.91 9.15 13.34
CA LEU A 29 13.33 10.32 14.11
C LEU A 29 12.90 11.62 13.43
N ALA A 30 13.12 11.77 12.11
CA ALA A 30 12.72 12.95 11.34
C ALA A 30 11.22 13.29 11.45
N VAL A 31 10.37 12.29 11.69
CA VAL A 31 8.93 12.46 11.93
C VAL A 31 8.66 12.78 13.41
N MET A 32 9.29 12.04 14.32
CA MET A 32 8.98 12.12 15.74
C MET A 32 9.42 13.44 16.39
N VAL A 33 10.56 14.00 15.96
CA VAL A 33 11.09 15.26 16.50
C VAL A 33 10.24 16.49 16.15
N LYS A 34 9.36 16.37 15.15
CA LYS A 34 8.42 17.45 14.76
C LYS A 34 7.15 17.47 15.63
N GLN A 35 6.98 16.48 16.48
CA GLN A 35 5.79 16.32 17.31
C GLN A 35 6.11 16.70 18.75
N ASP A 36 5.08 17.06 19.52
CA ASP A 36 5.24 17.43 20.93
C ASP A 36 5.91 16.31 21.73
N PRO A 37 7.12 16.56 22.32
CA PRO A 37 7.87 15.55 23.06
C PRO A 37 7.18 15.11 24.34
N SER A 38 6.26 15.90 24.90
CA SER A 38 5.51 15.58 26.11
C SER A 38 4.33 14.64 25.85
N SER A 39 3.91 14.47 24.57
CA SER A 39 2.74 13.65 24.25
C SER A 39 2.91 12.20 24.69
N PRO A 40 1.86 11.61 25.30
CA PRO A 40 1.92 10.26 25.81
C PRO A 40 1.87 9.23 24.68
N VAL A 41 2.73 8.21 24.78
CA VAL A 41 2.73 7.03 23.90
C VAL A 41 2.51 5.80 24.75
N ARG A 42 1.41 5.10 24.48
CA ARG A 42 1.04 3.88 25.22
C ARG A 42 1.66 2.65 24.54
N LEU A 43 2.47 1.92 25.30
CA LEU A 43 3.08 0.65 24.89
C LEU A 43 2.59 -0.48 25.81
N GLY A 44 1.46 -1.10 25.47
CA GLY A 44 0.82 -2.08 26.33
C GLY A 44 0.37 -1.47 27.67
N ASP A 45 1.00 -1.92 28.76
CA ASP A 45 0.70 -1.45 30.13
C ASP A 45 1.56 -0.22 30.53
N PHE A 46 2.45 0.24 29.66
CA PHE A 46 3.26 1.43 29.93
C PHE A 46 2.75 2.64 29.20
N THR A 47 3.02 3.79 29.77
CA THR A 47 2.93 5.07 29.07
C THR A 47 4.27 5.76 29.19
N LEU A 48 4.85 6.09 28.04
CA LEU A 48 6.08 6.86 27.91
C LEU A 48 5.75 8.19 27.23
N THR A 49 6.65 9.15 27.34
CA THR A 49 6.58 10.35 26.53
C THR A 49 7.20 10.10 25.15
N ARG A 50 6.79 10.85 24.14
CA ARG A 50 7.39 10.80 22.82
C ARG A 50 8.87 11.17 22.88
N GLY A 51 9.25 12.18 23.68
CA GLY A 51 10.64 12.55 23.88
C GLY A 51 11.48 11.37 24.39
N ARG A 52 10.93 10.56 25.31
CA ARG A 52 11.64 9.36 25.78
C ARG A 52 11.87 8.31 24.69
N LEU A 53 10.93 8.17 23.75
CA LEU A 53 11.13 7.29 22.60
C LEU A 53 12.19 7.83 21.64
N VAL A 54 12.20 9.14 21.38
CA VAL A 54 13.24 9.80 20.58
C VAL A 54 14.63 9.54 21.19
N GLU A 55 14.82 9.85 22.48
CA GLU A 55 16.07 9.55 23.20
C GLU A 55 16.50 8.09 23.09
N THR A 56 15.52 7.17 23.18
CA THR A 56 15.78 5.73 23.07
C THR A 56 16.27 5.35 21.67
N LEU A 57 15.64 5.86 20.63
CA LEU A 57 16.04 5.61 19.23
C LEU A 57 17.41 6.22 18.94
N GLU A 58 17.69 7.45 19.38
CA GLU A 58 18.99 8.10 19.22
C GLU A 58 20.11 7.32 19.93
N ALA A 59 19.85 6.85 21.15
CA ALA A 59 20.82 6.04 21.90
C ALA A 59 21.09 4.71 21.19
N PHE A 60 20.06 4.08 20.62
CA PHE A 60 20.21 2.83 19.87
C PHE A 60 20.97 3.07 18.55
N GLN A 61 20.65 4.14 17.82
CA GLN A 61 21.37 4.51 16.61
C GLN A 61 22.84 4.76 16.84
N LYS A 62 23.19 5.50 17.91
CA LYS A 62 24.59 5.72 18.32
C LYS A 62 25.32 4.40 18.64
N LEU A 63 24.61 3.41 19.17
CA LEU A 63 25.18 2.10 19.42
C LEU A 63 25.38 1.32 18.12
N LEU A 64 24.38 1.35 17.22
CA LEU A 64 24.43 0.68 15.91
C LEU A 64 25.61 1.21 15.05
N GLN A 65 25.85 2.52 15.04
CA GLN A 65 26.92 3.17 14.30
C GLN A 65 28.34 2.75 14.75
N LYS A 66 28.48 2.15 15.92
CA LYS A 66 29.78 1.68 16.41
C LYS A 66 30.30 0.42 15.72
N ASN A 67 29.46 -0.25 14.93
CA ASN A 67 29.80 -1.47 14.20
C ASN A 67 30.51 -2.53 15.08
N LEU A 68 30.02 -2.72 16.31
CA LEU A 68 30.63 -3.64 17.26
C LEU A 68 30.43 -5.09 16.84
N PRO A 69 31.34 -6.01 17.24
CA PRO A 69 31.08 -7.44 17.14
C PRO A 69 29.76 -7.81 17.81
N GLN A 70 29.08 -8.83 17.28
CA GLN A 70 27.72 -9.20 17.72
C GLN A 70 27.58 -9.41 19.23
N GLU A 71 28.56 -10.07 19.85
CA GLU A 71 28.54 -10.32 21.29
C GLU A 71 28.67 -9.03 22.10
N GLU A 72 29.56 -8.15 21.69
CA GLU A 72 29.77 -6.85 22.35
C GLU A 72 28.55 -5.95 22.13
N PHE A 73 27.96 -5.94 20.94
CA PHE A 73 26.70 -5.24 20.66
C PHE A 73 25.60 -5.71 21.59
N ASN A 74 25.37 -7.02 21.71
CA ASN A 74 24.38 -7.61 22.59
C ASN A 74 24.61 -7.25 24.07
N LYS A 75 25.87 -7.26 24.51
CA LYS A 75 26.24 -6.82 25.86
C LYS A 75 25.88 -5.35 26.08
N LYS A 76 26.22 -4.46 25.13
CA LYS A 76 25.91 -3.03 25.23
C LYS A 76 24.40 -2.75 25.19
N VAL A 77 23.63 -3.51 24.41
CA VAL A 77 22.17 -3.40 24.42
C VAL A 77 21.62 -3.78 25.80
N SER A 78 22.08 -4.87 26.40
CA SER A 78 21.61 -5.29 27.74
C SER A 78 22.03 -4.33 28.87
N GLU A 79 23.15 -3.64 28.73
CA GLU A 79 23.62 -2.65 29.71
C GLU A 79 22.81 -1.35 29.63
N LYS A 80 22.35 -0.96 28.45
CA LYS A 80 21.77 0.37 28.18
C LYS A 80 20.25 0.39 28.04
N PHE A 81 19.65 -0.73 27.70
CA PHE A 81 18.22 -0.80 27.37
C PHE A 81 17.49 -1.86 28.20
N MET A 82 16.29 -1.53 28.63
CA MET A 82 15.34 -2.51 29.13
C MET A 82 14.56 -3.11 27.97
N LEU A 83 14.53 -4.43 27.89
CA LEU A 83 13.86 -5.16 26.83
C LEU A 83 12.49 -5.63 27.30
N TYR A 84 11.51 -5.51 26.44
CA TYR A 84 10.16 -5.92 26.69
C TYR A 84 9.67 -6.88 25.60
N ARG A 85 9.06 -7.98 26.00
CA ARG A 85 8.41 -8.87 25.05
C ARG A 85 7.07 -8.29 24.63
N VAL A 86 6.87 -8.10 23.34
CA VAL A 86 5.59 -7.74 22.73
C VAL A 86 4.75 -9.00 22.52
N GLY A 87 3.43 -8.92 22.71
CA GLY A 87 2.49 -10.00 22.43
C GLY A 87 1.30 -9.99 23.39
N LYS A 88 0.13 -10.35 22.87
CA LYS A 88 -1.12 -10.47 23.63
C LYS A 88 -1.52 -11.94 23.84
N GLY A 89 -2.19 -12.21 24.95
CA GLY A 89 -2.78 -13.51 25.27
C GLY A 89 -1.79 -14.58 25.75
N LYS A 90 -2.32 -15.78 26.04
CA LYS A 90 -1.56 -16.91 26.58
C LYS A 90 -0.43 -17.37 25.65
N ASN A 91 -0.63 -17.28 24.33
CA ASN A 91 0.33 -17.77 23.34
C ASN A 91 1.39 -16.73 22.95
N LYS A 92 1.32 -15.49 23.42
CA LYS A 92 2.28 -14.39 23.16
C LYS A 92 2.71 -14.28 21.68
N LYS A 93 1.78 -14.62 20.75
CA LYS A 93 2.03 -14.53 19.32
C LYS A 93 2.07 -13.07 18.88
N VAL A 94 3.07 -12.71 18.11
CA VAL A 94 3.21 -11.41 17.45
C VAL A 94 3.02 -11.64 15.96
N LEU A 95 2.13 -10.86 15.36
CA LEU A 95 1.95 -10.84 13.92
C LEU A 95 2.87 -9.75 13.34
N PHE A 96 3.82 -10.16 12.54
CA PHE A 96 4.62 -9.25 11.73
C PHE A 96 3.89 -9.02 10.40
N THR A 97 3.71 -7.76 10.04
CA THR A 97 3.18 -7.37 8.73
C THR A 97 4.22 -6.50 8.05
N GLY A 98 4.46 -6.78 6.77
CA GLY A 98 5.34 -5.98 5.93
C GLY A 98 4.51 -5.22 4.89
N TYR A 99 4.83 -3.96 4.68
CA TYR A 99 4.36 -3.20 3.54
C TYR A 99 5.48 -3.19 2.51
N TYR A 100 5.15 -3.58 1.29
CA TYR A 100 6.07 -3.43 0.18
C TYR A 100 5.46 -2.52 -0.88
N ARG A 101 6.30 -1.78 -1.55
CA ARG A 101 5.90 -0.93 -2.65
C ARG A 101 6.16 -1.68 -3.96
N PRO A 102 5.13 -2.15 -4.66
CA PRO A 102 5.32 -2.92 -5.88
C PRO A 102 5.98 -2.04 -6.95
N VAL A 103 6.97 -2.60 -7.66
CA VAL A 103 7.46 -2.05 -8.92
C VAL A 103 6.68 -2.75 -10.02
N ILE A 104 6.03 -1.98 -10.87
CA ILE A 104 5.11 -2.48 -11.89
C ILE A 104 5.49 -1.90 -13.25
N THR A 105 5.65 -2.78 -14.24
CA THR A 105 5.92 -2.37 -15.60
C THR A 105 4.72 -1.62 -16.19
N ALA A 106 4.97 -0.42 -16.71
CA ALA A 106 3.94 0.48 -17.21
C ALA A 106 4.41 1.24 -18.46
N SER A 107 3.48 1.91 -19.12
CA SER A 107 3.75 2.83 -20.23
C SER A 107 2.96 4.13 -20.05
N PRO A 108 3.49 5.29 -20.47
CA PRO A 108 2.73 6.54 -20.50
C PRO A 108 1.67 6.55 -21.60
N THR A 109 1.74 5.61 -22.55
CA THR A 109 0.82 5.50 -23.70
C THR A 109 0.30 4.07 -23.86
N PRO A 110 -0.94 3.88 -24.34
CA PRO A 110 -1.49 2.55 -24.60
C PRO A 110 -0.79 1.84 -25.77
N SER A 111 -0.74 0.52 -25.70
CA SER A 111 -0.25 -0.33 -26.80
C SER A 111 -0.88 -1.73 -26.69
N ALA A 112 -0.55 -2.63 -27.63
CA ALA A 112 -0.98 -4.02 -27.55
C ALA A 112 -0.51 -4.72 -26.25
N ARG A 113 0.63 -4.30 -25.69
CA ARG A 113 1.19 -4.81 -24.44
C ARG A 113 0.62 -4.08 -23.22
N TYR A 114 0.53 -2.76 -23.26
CA TYR A 114 0.11 -1.91 -22.15
C TYR A 114 -1.35 -1.50 -22.34
N ARG A 115 -2.29 -2.29 -21.81
CA ARG A 115 -3.73 -2.18 -22.08
C ARG A 115 -4.56 -1.75 -20.89
N PHE A 116 -4.02 -1.81 -19.66
CA PHE A 116 -4.78 -1.65 -18.43
C PHE A 116 -4.48 -0.30 -17.78
N PRO A 117 -5.32 0.72 -18.03
CA PRO A 117 -5.08 2.06 -17.50
C PRO A 117 -5.30 2.11 -16.00
N ILE A 118 -4.55 3.00 -15.35
CA ILE A 118 -4.85 3.55 -14.03
C ILE A 118 -5.22 5.02 -14.20
N TYR A 119 -6.15 5.51 -13.40
CA TYR A 119 -6.73 6.84 -13.57
C TYR A 119 -6.42 7.75 -12.38
N GLN A 120 -6.24 9.05 -12.67
CA GLN A 120 -6.36 10.10 -11.66
C GLN A 120 -7.83 10.31 -11.29
N MET A 121 -8.05 10.91 -10.12
CA MET A 121 -9.40 11.20 -9.64
C MET A 121 -10.05 12.27 -10.53
N PRO A 122 -11.25 12.04 -11.05
CA PRO A 122 -12.00 13.06 -11.75
C PRO A 122 -12.31 14.26 -10.85
N ASP A 123 -12.44 15.43 -11.43
CA ASP A 123 -12.91 16.63 -10.72
C ASP A 123 -14.34 16.44 -10.21
N GLU A 124 -14.73 17.24 -9.19
CA GLU A 124 -16.06 17.15 -8.56
C GLU A 124 -17.20 17.30 -9.58
N ASP A 125 -17.03 18.19 -10.56
CA ASP A 125 -18.04 18.48 -11.60
C ASP A 125 -18.07 17.45 -12.74
N PHE A 126 -17.22 16.44 -12.66
CA PHE A 126 -17.13 15.42 -13.69
C PHE A 126 -18.33 14.46 -13.61
N GLN A 127 -19.12 14.39 -14.68
CA GLN A 127 -20.29 13.53 -14.75
C GLN A 127 -20.14 12.47 -15.83
N SER A 128 -20.52 11.24 -15.51
CA SER A 128 -20.62 10.16 -16.49
C SER A 128 -21.98 10.12 -17.16
N VAL A 129 -21.99 9.82 -18.44
CA VAL A 129 -23.24 9.70 -19.21
C VAL A 129 -23.42 8.24 -19.63
N LYS A 130 -24.49 7.60 -19.15
CA LYS A 130 -24.88 6.26 -19.63
C LYS A 130 -25.50 6.33 -21.02
N ARG A 131 -24.93 5.62 -22.00
CA ARG A 131 -25.52 5.38 -23.32
C ARG A 131 -26.10 3.96 -23.38
N GLN A 132 -27.12 3.75 -24.21
CA GLN A 132 -27.50 2.39 -24.63
C GLN A 132 -26.28 1.76 -25.32
N GLY A 133 -25.65 0.78 -24.62
CA GLY A 133 -24.47 0.10 -25.11
C GLY A 133 -23.10 0.62 -24.60
N GLY A 134 -23.07 1.61 -23.69
CA GLY A 134 -21.82 2.09 -23.10
C GLY A 134 -21.98 3.32 -22.24
N ILE A 135 -20.94 3.63 -21.46
CA ILE A 135 -20.85 4.85 -20.65
C ILE A 135 -19.86 5.79 -21.35
N ARG A 136 -20.28 7.05 -21.59
CA ARG A 136 -19.39 8.12 -22.05
C ARG A 136 -19.40 9.23 -21.00
N LEU A 137 -18.24 9.77 -20.72
CA LEU A 137 -18.08 10.90 -19.81
C LEU A 137 -18.11 12.22 -20.60
N VAL A 138 -18.73 13.23 -20.04
CA VAL A 138 -18.79 14.57 -20.61
C VAL A 138 -18.18 15.53 -19.61
N GLY A 139 -17.06 16.16 -19.99
CA GLY A 139 -16.46 17.25 -19.22
C GLY A 139 -17.30 18.51 -19.33
N SER A 140 -17.26 19.39 -18.34
CA SER A 140 -18.09 20.60 -18.19
C SER A 140 -17.94 21.65 -19.30
N ASN A 141 -17.02 21.51 -20.25
CA ASN A 141 -16.66 22.56 -21.22
C ASN A 141 -16.94 22.26 -22.69
N SER A 142 -17.68 21.22 -23.05
CA SER A 142 -18.03 21.02 -24.47
C SER A 142 -19.54 21.06 -24.66
N GLY A 143 -20.01 22.09 -25.34
CA GLY A 143 -21.39 22.27 -25.76
C GLY A 143 -21.85 21.17 -26.73
N ILE A 144 -22.24 20.03 -26.20
CA ILE A 144 -22.86 18.95 -26.96
C ILE A 144 -24.33 18.89 -26.59
N LYS A 145 -25.19 19.01 -27.64
CA LYS A 145 -26.64 18.94 -27.58
C LYS A 145 -27.14 17.75 -26.73
N GLN A 146 -28.06 18.06 -25.82
CA GLN A 146 -28.75 17.12 -24.94
C GLN A 146 -29.42 15.98 -25.70
N ILE A 147 -28.91 14.77 -25.50
CA ILE A 147 -29.70 13.55 -25.64
C ILE A 147 -30.05 13.14 -24.18
N ARG A 148 -31.33 12.84 -23.90
CA ARG A 148 -31.77 12.39 -22.57
C ARG A 148 -31.01 11.15 -22.13
N GLN A 149 -29.97 11.35 -21.34
CA GLN A 149 -29.12 10.32 -20.75
C GLN A 149 -29.07 10.59 -19.26
N SER A 150 -29.20 9.55 -18.42
CA SER A 150 -28.99 9.69 -16.99
C SER A 150 -27.50 10.02 -16.73
N THR A 151 -27.23 11.21 -16.19
CA THR A 151 -25.90 11.57 -15.70
C THR A 151 -25.68 10.87 -14.36
N GLU A 152 -24.59 10.15 -14.23
CA GLU A 152 -24.24 9.49 -12.98
C GLU A 152 -22.94 10.07 -12.44
N ASN A 153 -22.91 10.37 -11.16
CA ASN A 153 -21.71 10.83 -10.49
C ASN A 153 -20.63 9.74 -10.58
N TRP A 154 -19.43 10.09 -11.01
CA TRP A 154 -18.30 9.16 -11.15
C TRP A 154 -17.99 8.37 -9.87
N ARG A 155 -18.33 8.92 -8.71
CA ARG A 155 -18.17 8.27 -7.41
C ARG A 155 -19.03 7.02 -7.26
N ASN A 156 -20.07 6.87 -8.08
CA ASN A 156 -20.96 5.70 -8.09
C ASN A 156 -20.60 4.69 -9.17
N LEU A 157 -19.58 4.95 -9.99
CA LEU A 157 -19.07 3.97 -10.94
C LEU A 157 -18.38 2.82 -10.19
N THR A 158 -18.77 1.60 -10.50
CA THR A 158 -18.14 0.40 -9.99
C THR A 158 -16.83 0.11 -10.73
N ARG A 159 -15.97 -0.73 -10.13
CA ARG A 159 -14.79 -1.25 -10.84
C ARG A 159 -15.11 -1.85 -12.20
N GLU A 160 -16.19 -2.63 -12.30
CA GLU A 160 -16.60 -3.25 -13.57
C GLU A 160 -16.92 -2.20 -14.65
N GLU A 161 -17.61 -1.13 -14.26
CA GLU A 161 -17.96 -0.04 -15.19
C GLU A 161 -16.69 0.72 -15.63
N ILE A 162 -15.73 0.92 -14.75
CA ILE A 162 -14.48 1.60 -15.07
C ILE A 162 -13.56 0.68 -15.87
N ASP A 163 -13.28 -0.53 -15.37
CA ASP A 163 -12.24 -1.41 -15.91
C ASP A 163 -12.69 -2.17 -17.16
N SER A 164 -13.95 -2.66 -17.19
CA SER A 164 -14.44 -3.54 -18.25
C SER A 164 -15.30 -2.79 -19.27
N LYS A 165 -16.10 -1.81 -18.82
CA LYS A 165 -16.98 -1.03 -19.72
C LYS A 165 -16.36 0.29 -20.16
N GLY A 166 -15.17 0.63 -19.67
CA GLY A 166 -14.39 1.79 -20.10
C GLY A 166 -15.03 3.14 -19.75
N ALA A 167 -15.71 3.22 -18.61
CA ALA A 167 -16.46 4.42 -18.21
C ALA A 167 -15.59 5.69 -18.12
N LEU A 168 -14.29 5.54 -17.88
CA LEU A 168 -13.31 6.65 -17.79
C LEU A 168 -12.35 6.72 -19.01
N SER A 169 -12.51 5.83 -19.98
CA SER A 169 -11.58 5.76 -21.13
C SER A 169 -11.67 7.00 -22.02
N HIS A 170 -10.51 7.45 -22.49
CA HIS A 170 -10.38 8.59 -23.44
C HIS A 170 -10.88 9.93 -22.88
N GLN A 171 -10.78 10.11 -21.55
CA GLN A 171 -11.17 11.36 -20.90
C GLN A 171 -9.97 12.21 -20.44
N GLY A 172 -8.75 11.79 -20.76
CA GLY A 172 -7.52 12.44 -20.30
C GLY A 172 -7.24 12.24 -18.81
N LEU A 173 -7.87 11.23 -18.22
CA LEU A 173 -7.68 10.87 -16.80
C LEU A 173 -6.65 9.75 -16.62
N GLU A 174 -6.20 9.16 -17.71
CA GLU A 174 -5.24 8.07 -17.69
C GLU A 174 -3.87 8.56 -17.23
N VAL A 175 -3.35 7.98 -16.17
CA VAL A 175 -2.03 8.28 -15.59
C VAL A 175 -0.94 7.45 -16.25
N ALA A 176 -1.24 6.18 -16.47
CA ALA A 176 -0.36 5.20 -17.14
C ALA A 176 -1.17 3.97 -17.52
N TRP A 177 -0.59 3.13 -18.37
CA TRP A 177 -1.15 1.83 -18.76
C TRP A 177 -0.22 0.71 -18.29
N LEU A 178 -0.80 -0.29 -17.63
CA LEU A 178 -0.09 -1.46 -17.15
C LEU A 178 -0.22 -2.63 -18.13
N GLU A 179 0.71 -3.57 -18.02
CA GLU A 179 0.75 -4.77 -18.84
C GLU A 179 -0.27 -5.83 -18.39
N ASN A 180 -0.57 -5.85 -17.09
CA ASN A 180 -1.31 -6.94 -16.47
C ASN A 180 -2.48 -6.41 -15.61
N GLU A 181 -3.70 -6.95 -15.85
CA GLU A 181 -4.90 -6.58 -15.11
C GLU A 181 -4.80 -6.91 -13.62
N LEU A 182 -4.16 -8.01 -13.29
CA LEU A 182 -4.01 -8.45 -11.92
C LEU A 182 -3.03 -7.59 -11.13
N GLU A 183 -1.95 -7.12 -11.78
CA GLU A 183 -1.02 -6.14 -11.20
C GLU A 183 -1.74 -4.81 -10.95
N ARG A 184 -2.58 -4.34 -11.89
CA ARG A 184 -3.45 -3.18 -11.70
C ARG A 184 -4.33 -3.35 -10.46
N TYR A 185 -5.00 -4.50 -10.33
CA TYR A 185 -5.85 -4.78 -9.20
C TYR A 185 -5.08 -4.75 -7.88
N PHE A 186 -3.92 -5.38 -7.80
CA PHE A 186 -3.11 -5.37 -6.57
C PHE A 186 -2.51 -4.00 -6.26
N LEU A 187 -2.19 -3.19 -7.26
CA LEU A 187 -1.83 -1.79 -7.04
C LEU A 187 -2.97 -1.01 -6.36
N HIS A 188 -4.22 -1.24 -6.76
CA HIS A 188 -5.39 -0.66 -6.07
C HIS A 188 -5.54 -1.14 -4.64
N ILE A 189 -5.14 -2.38 -4.33
CA ILE A 189 -5.16 -2.89 -2.95
C ILE A 189 -4.06 -2.24 -2.10
N GLN A 190 -2.87 -2.07 -2.66
CA GLN A 190 -1.73 -1.44 -1.97
C GLN A 190 -1.91 0.09 -1.84
N GLY A 191 -2.55 0.73 -2.81
CA GLY A 191 -2.77 2.17 -2.83
C GLY A 191 -1.54 3.01 -3.21
N SER A 192 -0.37 2.39 -3.39
CA SER A 192 0.86 3.03 -3.87
C SER A 192 1.78 2.03 -4.54
N GLY A 193 2.67 2.52 -5.41
CA GLY A 193 3.62 1.70 -6.13
C GLY A 193 4.67 2.55 -6.86
N VAL A 194 5.51 1.89 -7.62
CA VAL A 194 6.45 2.49 -8.56
C VAL A 194 6.13 1.96 -9.94
N LEU A 195 5.90 2.84 -10.88
CA LEU A 195 5.82 2.51 -12.31
C LEU A 195 7.24 2.49 -12.87
N GLU A 196 7.59 1.43 -13.55
CA GLU A 196 8.84 1.31 -14.29
C GLU A 196 8.52 1.32 -15.79
N PHE A 197 9.03 2.34 -16.48
CA PHE A 197 8.78 2.53 -17.90
C PHE A 197 9.83 1.83 -18.76
N PRO A 198 9.55 1.61 -20.08
CA PRO A 198 10.46 0.88 -20.98
C PRO A 198 11.83 1.53 -21.16
N ASP A 199 11.96 2.83 -20.92
CA ASP A 199 13.22 3.59 -20.95
C ASP A 199 14.04 3.46 -19.63
N GLY A 200 13.55 2.67 -18.66
CA GLY A 200 14.17 2.48 -17.37
C GLY A 200 13.84 3.57 -16.34
N THR A 201 13.10 4.61 -16.73
CA THR A 201 12.66 5.63 -15.78
C THR A 201 11.64 5.07 -14.81
N ARG A 202 11.60 5.63 -13.58
CA ARG A 202 10.69 5.21 -12.52
C ARG A 202 9.88 6.38 -12.01
N GLN A 203 8.59 6.18 -11.88
CA GLN A 203 7.66 7.18 -11.37
C GLN A 203 6.83 6.59 -10.22
N GLY A 204 6.82 7.26 -9.08
CA GLY A 204 5.95 6.87 -7.96
C GLY A 204 4.48 7.16 -8.26
N VAL A 205 3.60 6.27 -7.80
CA VAL A 205 2.15 6.50 -7.75
C VAL A 205 1.64 6.32 -6.34
N ARG A 206 0.68 7.16 -5.95
CA ARG A 206 0.06 7.13 -4.63
C ARG A 206 -1.45 7.31 -4.72
N TYR A 207 -2.13 6.84 -3.70
CA TYR A 207 -3.55 7.04 -3.48
C TYR A 207 -3.92 8.52 -3.57
N GLN A 208 -4.89 8.86 -4.40
CA GLN A 208 -5.47 10.20 -4.53
C GLN A 208 -6.91 10.22 -3.98
N GLY A 209 -7.67 9.15 -4.20
CA GLY A 209 -9.04 9.03 -3.76
C GLY A 209 -9.65 7.69 -4.16
N SER A 210 -10.93 7.51 -3.87
CA SER A 210 -11.68 6.33 -4.28
C SER A 210 -13.13 6.68 -4.59
N ASN A 211 -13.81 5.77 -5.31
CA ASN A 211 -15.25 5.81 -5.45
C ASN A 211 -15.96 5.54 -4.10
N ASN A 212 -17.31 5.57 -4.09
CA ASN A 212 -18.11 5.43 -2.86
C ASN A 212 -18.22 4.00 -2.31
N TYR A 213 -17.64 3.00 -2.97
CA TYR A 213 -17.79 1.61 -2.54
C TYR A 213 -16.76 1.22 -1.49
N SER A 214 -17.21 0.41 -0.53
CA SER A 214 -16.33 -0.23 0.44
C SER A 214 -15.51 -1.36 -0.20
N TYR A 215 -14.34 -1.64 0.38
CA TYR A 215 -13.51 -2.76 -0.05
C TYR A 215 -14.18 -4.10 0.20
N ASN A 216 -14.24 -4.93 -0.82
CA ASN A 216 -14.68 -6.32 -0.75
C ASN A 216 -13.56 -7.27 -1.17
N SER A 217 -13.11 -8.11 -0.25
CA SER A 217 -11.99 -9.03 -0.48
C SER A 217 -12.37 -10.13 -1.46
N ILE A 218 -11.74 -10.14 -2.64
CA ILE A 218 -11.91 -11.23 -3.60
C ILE A 218 -11.38 -12.56 -3.05
N GLY A 219 -10.29 -12.55 -2.26
CA GLY A 219 -9.76 -13.76 -1.62
C GLY A 219 -10.78 -14.42 -0.70
N LYS A 220 -11.50 -13.65 0.12
CA LYS A 220 -12.61 -14.19 0.94
C LYS A 220 -13.75 -14.76 0.09
N LYS A 221 -14.05 -14.10 -1.02
CA LYS A 221 -15.08 -14.59 -1.96
C LYS A 221 -14.64 -15.90 -2.60
N MET A 222 -13.41 -16.00 -3.09
CA MET A 222 -12.86 -17.20 -3.71
C MET A 222 -12.81 -18.39 -2.74
N ILE A 223 -12.45 -18.14 -1.46
CA ILE A 223 -12.50 -19.17 -0.40
C ILE A 223 -13.94 -19.65 -0.17
N ARG A 224 -14.89 -18.72 -0.08
CA ARG A 224 -16.32 -19.04 0.10
C ARG A 224 -16.89 -19.85 -1.07
N ASP A 225 -16.43 -19.55 -2.30
CA ASP A 225 -16.83 -20.29 -3.50
C ASP A 225 -16.12 -21.63 -3.65
N GLY A 226 -15.18 -21.96 -2.75
CA GLY A 226 -14.44 -23.22 -2.74
C GLY A 226 -13.37 -23.36 -3.81
N VAL A 227 -13.03 -22.27 -4.53
CA VAL A 227 -12.03 -22.31 -5.62
C VAL A 227 -10.59 -22.20 -5.12
N ILE A 228 -10.40 -21.64 -3.92
CA ILE A 228 -9.11 -21.65 -3.20
C ILE A 228 -9.33 -21.97 -1.72
N THR A 229 -8.30 -22.50 -1.07
CA THR A 229 -8.27 -22.74 0.37
C THR A 229 -7.89 -21.46 1.14
N THR A 230 -8.11 -21.46 2.46
CA THR A 230 -7.68 -20.34 3.33
C THR A 230 -6.16 -20.09 3.25
N SER A 231 -5.35 -21.13 3.15
CA SER A 231 -3.90 -21.02 3.00
C SER A 231 -3.47 -20.41 1.65
N GLN A 232 -4.32 -20.52 0.63
CA GLN A 232 -4.11 -19.95 -0.71
C GLN A 232 -4.68 -18.52 -0.84
N GLY A 233 -5.33 -17.98 0.21
CA GLY A 233 -5.93 -16.65 0.20
C GLY A 233 -4.93 -15.48 0.21
N SER A 234 -3.63 -15.74 0.12
CA SER A 234 -2.58 -14.74 -0.05
C SER A 234 -2.57 -14.17 -1.48
N MET A 235 -1.92 -13.02 -1.67
CA MET A 235 -1.74 -12.43 -3.00
C MET A 235 -1.09 -13.42 -3.99
N GLN A 236 -0.05 -14.13 -3.55
CA GLN A 236 0.65 -15.13 -4.36
C GLN A 236 -0.26 -16.31 -4.73
N GLY A 237 -1.06 -16.78 -3.78
CA GLY A 237 -2.02 -17.86 -4.03
C GLY A 237 -3.11 -17.46 -5.01
N ILE A 238 -3.63 -16.24 -4.90
CA ILE A 238 -4.62 -15.66 -5.84
C ILE A 238 -3.99 -15.50 -7.23
N LYS A 239 -2.76 -14.97 -7.34
CA LYS A 239 -2.04 -14.87 -8.61
C LYS A 239 -1.84 -16.25 -9.26
N LYS A 240 -1.46 -17.25 -8.47
CA LYS A 240 -1.28 -18.64 -8.97
C LYS A 240 -2.60 -19.22 -9.46
N TYR A 241 -3.71 -18.98 -8.77
CA TYR A 241 -5.03 -19.41 -9.22
C TYR A 241 -5.38 -18.84 -10.58
N PHE A 242 -5.27 -17.52 -10.76
CA PHE A 242 -5.62 -16.86 -12.03
C PHE A 242 -4.65 -17.19 -13.18
N ALA A 243 -3.38 -17.51 -12.89
CA ALA A 243 -2.45 -18.01 -13.90
C ALA A 243 -2.94 -19.31 -14.52
N ASN A 244 -3.60 -20.17 -13.71
CA ASN A 244 -4.16 -21.45 -14.16
C ASN A 244 -5.63 -21.34 -14.64
N ASN A 245 -6.34 -20.26 -14.28
CA ASN A 245 -7.75 -20.04 -14.57
C ASN A 245 -7.99 -18.60 -15.05
N PRO A 246 -7.40 -18.16 -16.17
CA PRO A 246 -7.46 -16.77 -16.62
C PRO A 246 -8.87 -16.30 -16.93
N GLN A 247 -9.78 -17.19 -17.32
CA GLN A 247 -11.19 -16.90 -17.61
C GLN A 247 -11.96 -16.41 -16.38
N ASP A 248 -11.50 -16.72 -15.17
CA ASP A 248 -12.18 -16.32 -13.92
C ASP A 248 -11.73 -14.91 -13.44
N THR A 249 -10.68 -14.34 -14.03
CA THR A 249 -10.04 -13.11 -13.55
C THR A 249 -11.04 -11.96 -13.45
N SER A 250 -11.63 -11.54 -14.56
CA SER A 250 -12.58 -10.41 -14.57
C SER A 250 -13.81 -10.66 -13.68
N LYS A 251 -14.31 -11.91 -13.62
CA LYS A 251 -15.42 -12.30 -12.76
C LYS A 251 -15.15 -12.02 -11.28
N TYR A 252 -13.96 -12.37 -10.78
CA TYR A 252 -13.62 -12.16 -9.38
C TYR A 252 -13.18 -10.72 -9.11
N LEU A 253 -12.38 -10.10 -9.99
CA LEU A 253 -11.93 -8.73 -9.77
C LEU A 253 -13.09 -7.73 -9.68
N SER A 254 -14.13 -7.90 -10.49
CA SER A 254 -15.35 -7.07 -10.47
C SER A 254 -16.16 -7.16 -9.17
N GLN A 255 -16.01 -8.24 -8.38
CA GLN A 255 -16.68 -8.38 -7.08
C GLN A 255 -16.21 -7.33 -6.06
N ASN A 256 -15.00 -6.79 -6.21
CA ASN A 256 -14.57 -5.63 -5.45
C ASN A 256 -14.94 -4.35 -6.21
N LYS A 257 -16.11 -3.81 -5.93
CA LYS A 257 -16.62 -2.58 -6.57
C LYS A 257 -15.78 -1.34 -6.29
N ARG A 258 -14.96 -1.36 -5.21
CA ARG A 258 -14.10 -0.22 -4.85
C ARG A 258 -13.04 0.01 -5.92
N TYR A 259 -12.92 1.26 -6.35
CA TYR A 259 -11.90 1.73 -7.27
C TYR A 259 -11.01 2.79 -6.61
N ILE A 260 -9.71 2.71 -6.82
CA ILE A 260 -8.72 3.66 -6.30
C ILE A 260 -8.22 4.50 -7.45
N PHE A 261 -8.14 5.80 -7.23
CA PHE A 261 -7.54 6.78 -8.14
C PHE A 261 -6.15 7.14 -7.65
N PHE A 262 -5.26 7.46 -8.59
CA PHE A 262 -3.86 7.67 -8.32
C PHE A 262 -3.40 9.06 -8.75
N SER A 263 -2.44 9.61 -8.03
CA SER A 263 -1.62 10.73 -8.49
C SER A 263 -0.17 10.28 -8.65
N LEU A 264 0.54 10.89 -9.62
CA LEU A 264 1.99 10.75 -9.72
C LEU A 264 2.67 11.39 -8.52
N SER A 265 3.80 10.86 -8.10
CA SER A 265 4.56 11.34 -6.97
C SER A 265 6.04 11.10 -7.21
N ASP A 266 6.84 12.15 -7.09
CA ASP A 266 8.30 12.07 -7.09
C ASP A 266 8.86 11.61 -5.74
N LYS A 267 8.01 11.61 -4.71
CA LYS A 267 8.33 11.12 -3.37
C LYS A 267 7.92 9.67 -3.19
N GLY A 268 8.64 8.95 -2.34
CA GLY A 268 8.27 7.61 -1.91
C GLY A 268 6.88 7.55 -1.28
N ALA A 269 6.41 6.33 -0.99
CA ALA A 269 5.16 6.15 -0.24
C ALA A 269 5.31 6.77 1.15
N ILE A 270 4.26 7.44 1.62
CA ILE A 270 4.23 8.05 2.95
C ILE A 270 3.51 7.08 3.89
N GLY A 271 4.17 6.70 4.98
CA GLY A 271 3.58 5.88 6.03
C GLY A 271 2.51 6.64 6.83
N SER A 272 1.72 5.92 7.61
CA SER A 272 0.66 6.49 8.46
C SER A 272 1.18 7.51 9.48
N GLY A 273 2.47 7.48 9.81
CA GLY A 273 3.13 8.47 10.66
C GLY A 273 3.61 9.72 9.92
N GLY A 274 3.38 9.85 8.60
CA GLY A 274 3.79 10.99 7.78
C GLY A 274 5.24 10.96 7.30
N GLY A 275 6.00 9.90 7.60
CA GLY A 275 7.36 9.67 7.08
C GLY A 275 7.37 8.91 5.76
N GLU A 276 8.37 9.16 4.92
CA GLU A 276 8.59 8.41 3.71
C GLU A 276 9.00 6.96 4.05
N LEU A 277 8.35 5.99 3.39
CA LEU A 277 8.71 4.58 3.51
C LEU A 277 9.92 4.30 2.62
N VAL A 278 10.95 3.71 3.19
CA VAL A 278 12.22 3.34 2.52
C VAL A 278 12.12 1.94 1.95
#